data_aaea2555803c77db892d44ac0adaceaf
#
_entry.id   aaea2555803c77db892d44ac0adaceaf
#
_cell.length_a   1.000
_cell.length_b   1.000
_cell.length_c   1.000
_cell.angle_alpha   90.00
_cell.angle_beta   90.00
_cell.angle_gamma   90.00
#
_symmetry.space_group_name_H-M   'P 1'
#
loop_
_entity.id
_entity.type
_entity.pdbx_description
1 polymer ?
#
loop_
_entity_poly.entity_id
_entity_poly.type
_entity_poly.pdbx_seq_one_letter_code
_entity_poly.pdbx_strand_id
1 'polypeptide(L)'
;MDHSLDVVRRDAGARSFETKEWRVDLKKFVAPALAALLLVGTMAFAGCSAEEELASEAESSAEEATEELEGSITVQGSDTLLNVATAWSESFMDENPGVDISVQGGGSGTGIAALINGTVDFANSSRGIKDEEITEAESKGMDIVEHSVAIDGIAVVVNPANGVSDLSLDELGKIFRGEITNWKDVGGVDAEIVLLSRDSSSGTYEFFKETVVGDDLEYAASAKLLPSNQAIADEVAANEAGIGYIGLGYVTPDVKVVAVDGVVASVETAADGSYPISRYLYMYSDGEPEGVMAAYLDWILGAEGQQLVEDEGFVPLP
;
A
#
# COMPACT_ATOMS: atom_id res chain seq x y z
N MET A 1 -25.89 9.53 56.66
CA MET A 1 -24.80 10.33 56.08
C MET A 1 -24.50 9.69 54.74
N ASP A 2 -25.04 10.35 53.77
CA ASP A 2 -25.11 9.95 52.36
C ASP A 2 -23.83 10.44 51.66
N HIS A 3 -23.13 9.56 51.00
CA HIS A 3 -22.03 9.93 50.10
C HIS A 3 -22.27 9.26 48.74
N SER A 4 -23.02 9.98 47.92
CA SER A 4 -23.15 9.73 46.48
C SER A 4 -21.81 9.97 45.82
N LEU A 5 -21.26 8.96 45.15
CA LEU A 5 -20.11 9.07 44.23
C LEU A 5 -20.64 9.41 42.84
N ASP A 6 -20.40 10.66 42.42
CA ASP A 6 -20.60 11.12 41.06
C ASP A 6 -19.63 10.40 40.11
N VAL A 7 -20.22 9.56 39.26
CA VAL A 7 -19.49 8.96 38.12
C VAL A 7 -19.54 9.95 36.97
N VAL A 8 -18.42 10.61 36.70
CA VAL A 8 -18.21 11.43 35.52
C VAL A 8 -18.10 10.50 34.29
N ARG A 9 -19.19 10.41 33.53
CA ARG A 9 -19.17 9.85 32.18
C ARG A 9 -18.37 10.80 31.26
N ARG A 10 -17.20 10.38 30.81
CA ARG A 10 -16.54 11.00 29.66
C ARG A 10 -17.22 10.47 28.40
N ASP A 11 -17.93 11.33 27.71
CA ASP A 11 -18.45 11.07 26.39
C ASP A 11 -17.27 10.90 25.43
N ALA A 12 -17.10 9.67 24.92
CA ALA A 12 -16.28 9.40 23.76
C ALA A 12 -16.99 10.01 22.54
N GLY A 13 -16.46 11.10 22.04
CA GLY A 13 -16.96 11.74 20.82
C GLY A 13 -16.71 10.83 19.63
N ALA A 14 -17.75 10.16 19.17
CA ALA A 14 -17.79 9.51 17.88
C ALA A 14 -17.59 10.57 16.80
N ARG A 15 -16.43 10.61 16.17
CA ARG A 15 -16.22 11.36 14.93
C ARG A 15 -16.97 10.61 13.82
N SER A 16 -18.07 11.18 13.39
CA SER A 16 -18.77 10.74 12.20
C SER A 16 -17.90 11.05 10.98
N PHE A 17 -17.47 10.00 10.27
CA PHE A 17 -16.88 10.15 8.95
C PHE A 17 -17.97 10.70 8.02
N GLU A 18 -17.88 11.97 7.65
CA GLU A 18 -18.64 12.52 6.54
C GLU A 18 -18.05 11.98 5.24
N THR A 19 -18.74 11.04 4.64
CA THR A 19 -18.47 10.61 3.28
C THR A 19 -18.75 11.77 2.33
N LYS A 20 -17.71 12.37 1.80
CA LYS A 20 -17.78 13.38 0.76
C LYS A 20 -18.16 12.69 -0.55
N GLU A 21 -19.47 12.64 -0.86
CA GLU A 21 -19.93 12.15 -2.16
C GLU A 21 -19.39 13.05 -3.27
N TRP A 22 -18.43 12.57 -4.02
CA TRP A 22 -18.00 13.16 -5.28
C TRP A 22 -19.03 12.83 -6.36
N ARG A 23 -20.00 13.73 -6.56
CA ARG A 23 -20.90 13.67 -7.72
C ARG A 23 -20.14 14.21 -8.93
N VAL A 24 -19.64 13.28 -9.75
CA VAL A 24 -19.16 13.63 -11.10
C VAL A 24 -20.37 14.03 -11.95
N ASP A 25 -20.44 15.31 -12.33
CA ASP A 25 -21.48 15.87 -13.18
C ASP A 25 -21.20 15.53 -14.66
N LEU A 26 -21.72 14.38 -15.12
CA LEU A 26 -21.53 13.80 -16.44
C LEU A 26 -22.16 14.61 -17.59
N LYS A 27 -22.62 15.84 -17.38
CA LYS A 27 -23.36 16.63 -18.37
C LYS A 27 -22.55 17.62 -19.19
N LYS A 28 -21.22 17.66 -19.09
CA LYS A 28 -20.40 18.67 -19.79
C LYS A 28 -19.62 18.20 -21.02
N PHE A 29 -19.77 16.94 -21.44
CA PHE A 29 -19.13 16.45 -22.66
C PHE A 29 -20.16 15.98 -23.69
N VAL A 30 -20.91 16.92 -24.27
CA VAL A 30 -21.60 16.72 -25.54
C VAL A 30 -21.06 17.74 -26.51
N ALA A 31 -20.12 17.34 -27.33
CA ALA A 31 -19.70 18.10 -28.50
C ALA A 31 -20.74 17.93 -29.61
N PRO A 32 -21.13 18.98 -30.32
CA PRO A 32 -21.98 18.82 -31.49
C PRO A 32 -21.13 18.54 -32.75
N ALA A 33 -21.27 17.34 -33.26
CA ALA A 33 -20.89 17.03 -34.63
C ALA A 33 -22.12 17.18 -35.51
N LEU A 34 -21.88 17.60 -36.75
CA LEU A 34 -22.74 17.70 -37.95
C LEU A 34 -23.42 19.05 -38.22
N ALA A 35 -22.95 19.69 -39.27
CA ALA A 35 -23.64 19.79 -40.58
C ALA A 35 -22.99 20.87 -41.43
N ALA A 36 -22.42 20.53 -42.58
CA ALA A 36 -22.45 21.39 -43.73
C ALA A 36 -22.47 20.56 -45.00
N LEU A 37 -23.63 20.58 -45.61
CA LEU A 37 -24.02 19.94 -46.88
C LEU A 37 -23.54 20.78 -48.05
N LEU A 38 -23.03 20.13 -49.08
CA LEU A 38 -23.03 20.38 -50.52
C LEU A 38 -23.61 21.71 -51.04
N LEU A 39 -22.78 22.41 -51.84
CA LEU A 39 -23.28 23.14 -52.98
C LEU A 39 -22.27 23.00 -54.14
N VAL A 40 -22.74 22.28 -55.17
CA VAL A 40 -22.16 22.16 -56.51
C VAL A 40 -22.42 23.48 -57.28
N GLY A 41 -21.39 24.02 -57.88
CA GLY A 41 -21.52 25.16 -58.78
C GLY A 41 -20.41 25.14 -59.83
N THR A 42 -20.72 24.57 -60.98
CA THR A 42 -19.93 24.61 -62.22
C THR A 42 -19.84 26.01 -62.78
N MET A 43 -18.61 26.45 -63.14
CA MET A 43 -18.43 27.24 -64.40
C MET A 43 -16.97 27.16 -64.85
N ALA A 44 -16.84 26.75 -66.10
CA ALA A 44 -15.61 26.79 -66.91
C ALA A 44 -15.32 28.21 -67.40
N PHE A 45 -14.05 28.59 -67.56
CA PHE A 45 -13.45 29.06 -68.82
C PHE A 45 -12.01 29.56 -68.62
N ALA A 46 -11.13 28.87 -69.30
CA ALA A 46 -10.00 29.32 -70.14
C ALA A 46 -9.11 30.49 -69.68
N GLY A 47 -7.81 30.22 -69.68
CA GLY A 47 -6.83 31.20 -70.18
C GLY A 47 -5.47 31.23 -69.49
N CYS A 48 -4.53 30.52 -70.09
CA CYS A 48 -3.08 30.86 -70.25
C CYS A 48 -2.21 31.37 -69.09
N SER A 49 -1.17 30.59 -68.89
CA SER A 49 0.26 30.97 -68.85
C SER A 49 0.84 31.49 -67.52
N ALA A 50 1.77 30.69 -67.11
CA ALA A 50 3.10 30.98 -66.56
C ALA A 50 3.26 31.37 -65.10
N GLU A 51 4.12 30.59 -64.61
CA GLU A 51 5.11 30.78 -63.58
C GLU A 51 4.84 29.98 -62.26
N GLU A 52 5.72 29.00 -62.13
CA GLU A 52 5.97 28.21 -60.93
C GLU A 52 6.30 29.13 -59.77
N GLU A 53 5.50 29.02 -58.70
CA GLU A 53 6.00 29.23 -57.36
C GLU A 53 5.55 28.04 -56.51
N LEU A 54 6.52 27.25 -56.20
CA LEU A 54 6.47 26.17 -55.22
C LEU A 54 6.07 26.73 -53.84
N ALA A 55 4.80 26.76 -53.54
CA ALA A 55 4.37 26.84 -52.16
C ALA A 55 4.37 25.42 -51.59
N SER A 56 5.49 25.06 -51.00
CA SER A 56 5.60 23.95 -50.07
C SER A 56 4.69 24.26 -48.89
N GLU A 57 3.48 23.75 -48.93
CA GLU A 57 2.71 23.55 -47.68
C GLU A 57 3.46 22.48 -46.87
N ALA A 58 4.33 22.94 -45.99
CA ALA A 58 4.83 22.17 -44.91
C ALA A 58 3.62 21.83 -44.05
N GLU A 59 3.12 20.61 -44.19
CA GLU A 59 2.35 19.97 -43.14
C GLU A 59 3.26 19.94 -41.93
N SER A 60 3.12 20.91 -41.05
CA SER A 60 3.59 20.84 -39.69
C SER A 60 2.75 19.78 -39.02
N SER A 61 3.15 18.53 -39.15
CA SER A 61 2.84 17.54 -38.12
C SER A 61 3.50 18.07 -36.85
N ALA A 62 2.71 18.66 -35.99
CA ALA A 62 3.08 18.79 -34.59
C ALA A 62 3.21 17.35 -34.05
N GLU A 63 4.40 16.78 -34.16
CA GLU A 63 4.87 15.79 -33.20
C GLU A 63 4.83 16.54 -31.88
N GLU A 64 3.82 16.26 -31.05
CA GLU A 64 3.95 16.48 -29.64
C GLU A 64 5.20 15.69 -29.23
N ALA A 65 6.30 16.38 -29.06
CA ALA A 65 7.46 15.83 -28.39
C ALA A 65 6.96 15.49 -26.99
N THR A 66 6.69 14.21 -26.74
CA THR A 66 6.61 13.71 -25.38
C THR A 66 7.96 14.02 -24.77
N GLU A 67 8.01 15.00 -23.87
CA GLU A 67 9.23 15.26 -23.09
C GLU A 67 9.59 13.93 -22.43
N GLU A 68 10.74 13.36 -22.79
CA GLU A 68 11.25 12.16 -22.15
C GLU A 68 11.42 12.48 -20.66
N LEU A 69 10.79 11.68 -19.80
CA LEU A 69 10.96 11.82 -18.36
C LEU A 69 12.41 11.52 -18.00
N GLU A 70 13.03 12.41 -17.24
CA GLU A 70 14.39 12.26 -16.72
C GLU A 70 14.40 12.59 -15.23
N GLY A 71 15.19 11.86 -14.46
CA GLY A 71 15.38 12.12 -13.04
C GLY A 71 15.74 10.91 -12.23
N SER A 72 15.88 11.12 -10.92
CA SER A 72 16.10 10.02 -9.96
C SER A 72 15.09 10.08 -8.83
N ILE A 73 14.65 8.92 -8.34
CA ILE A 73 13.74 8.76 -7.22
C ILE A 73 14.35 7.77 -6.23
N THR A 74 14.35 8.15 -4.95
CA THR A 74 14.78 7.28 -3.86
C THR A 74 13.59 6.90 -2.99
N VAL A 75 13.36 5.61 -2.81
CA VAL A 75 12.25 5.04 -2.04
C VAL A 75 12.81 4.16 -0.92
N GLN A 76 12.39 4.38 0.31
CA GLN A 76 12.79 3.52 1.43
C GLN A 76 11.63 3.26 2.36
N GLY A 77 11.61 2.09 3.02
CA GLY A 77 10.66 1.88 4.12
C GLY A 77 10.19 0.46 4.28
N SER A 78 8.88 0.28 4.20
CA SER A 78 8.19 -0.97 4.52
C SER A 78 8.75 -2.17 3.76
N ASP A 79 9.17 -3.19 4.52
CA ASP A 79 9.53 -4.48 3.94
C ASP A 79 8.31 -5.19 3.32
N THR A 80 7.09 -4.91 3.80
CA THR A 80 5.87 -5.45 3.20
C THR A 80 5.70 -5.00 1.75
N LEU A 81 6.02 -3.73 1.46
CA LEU A 81 5.95 -3.17 0.10
C LEU A 81 7.18 -3.46 -0.76
N LEU A 82 8.24 -4.07 -0.21
CA LEU A 82 9.54 -4.15 -0.90
C LEU A 82 9.44 -4.81 -2.27
N ASN A 83 8.74 -5.96 -2.37
CA ASN A 83 8.63 -6.69 -3.64
C ASN A 83 7.82 -5.89 -4.67
N VAL A 84 6.62 -5.44 -4.32
CA VAL A 84 5.77 -4.68 -5.24
C VAL A 84 6.41 -3.34 -5.63
N ALA A 85 7.08 -2.64 -4.69
CA ALA A 85 7.79 -1.41 -4.99
C ALA A 85 9.00 -1.63 -5.93
N THR A 86 9.67 -2.78 -5.81
CA THR A 86 10.72 -3.17 -6.74
C THR A 86 10.13 -3.45 -8.13
N ALA A 87 9.03 -4.20 -8.21
CA ALA A 87 8.35 -4.47 -9.48
C ALA A 87 7.85 -3.17 -10.14
N TRP A 88 7.26 -2.24 -9.38
CA TRP A 88 6.87 -0.93 -9.90
C TRP A 88 8.07 -0.15 -10.46
N SER A 89 9.18 -0.10 -9.72
CA SER A 89 10.36 0.65 -10.15
C SER A 89 10.99 0.08 -11.41
N GLU A 90 11.13 -1.25 -11.49
CA GLU A 90 11.66 -1.93 -12.67
C GLU A 90 10.79 -1.70 -13.90
N SER A 91 9.46 -1.87 -13.78
CA SER A 91 8.52 -1.68 -14.88
C SER A 91 8.47 -0.22 -15.35
N PHE A 92 8.43 0.74 -14.41
CA PHE A 92 8.44 2.16 -14.77
C PHE A 92 9.73 2.60 -15.44
N MET A 93 10.89 2.13 -15.00
CA MET A 93 12.20 2.42 -15.62
C MET A 93 12.33 1.78 -17.01
N ASP A 94 11.74 0.59 -17.23
CA ASP A 94 11.72 -0.04 -18.53
C ASP A 94 10.95 0.81 -19.57
N GLU A 95 9.89 1.48 -19.14
CA GLU A 95 9.10 2.40 -19.99
C GLU A 95 9.73 3.80 -20.10
N ASN A 96 10.51 4.21 -19.09
CA ASN A 96 11.12 5.54 -18.98
C ASN A 96 12.64 5.46 -18.77
N PRO A 97 13.43 5.16 -19.81
CA PRO A 97 14.87 4.90 -19.69
C PRO A 97 15.71 6.07 -19.14
N GLY A 98 15.16 7.29 -19.11
CA GLY A 98 15.79 8.48 -18.50
C GLY A 98 15.63 8.58 -16.98
N VAL A 99 14.85 7.66 -16.38
CA VAL A 99 14.55 7.67 -14.94
C VAL A 99 15.36 6.60 -14.23
N ASP A 100 15.89 6.93 -13.03
CA ASP A 100 16.60 6.01 -12.13
C ASP A 100 15.86 5.94 -10.78
N ILE A 101 15.35 4.76 -10.40
CA ILE A 101 14.62 4.57 -9.16
C ILE A 101 15.33 3.54 -8.29
N SER A 102 15.64 3.94 -7.08
CA SER A 102 16.25 3.06 -6.07
C SER A 102 15.27 2.75 -4.95
N VAL A 103 15.03 1.45 -4.69
CA VAL A 103 14.12 0.98 -3.65
C VAL A 103 14.89 0.26 -2.56
N GLN A 104 14.62 0.61 -1.29
CA GLN A 104 15.23 -0.02 -0.12
C GLN A 104 14.17 -0.38 0.93
N GLY A 105 14.30 -1.54 1.54
CA GLY A 105 13.52 -1.96 2.71
C GLY A 105 14.04 -1.34 4.01
N GLY A 106 13.73 -1.98 5.13
CA GLY A 106 14.23 -1.60 6.46
C GLY A 106 13.14 -1.20 7.45
N GLY A 107 11.87 -1.34 7.06
CA GLY A 107 10.70 -1.07 7.89
C GLY A 107 10.14 0.34 7.72
N SER A 108 8.82 0.49 7.97
CA SER A 108 8.08 1.74 7.79
C SER A 108 8.64 2.90 8.60
N GLY A 109 9.03 2.64 9.87
CA GLY A 109 9.62 3.67 10.72
C GLY A 109 10.96 4.18 10.19
N THR A 110 11.77 3.31 9.58
CA THR A 110 13.03 3.70 8.95
C THR A 110 12.79 4.58 7.73
N GLY A 111 11.82 4.23 6.88
CA GLY A 111 11.46 5.03 5.71
C GLY A 111 10.90 6.40 6.07
N ILE A 112 9.96 6.46 7.01
CA ILE A 112 9.38 7.73 7.49
C ILE A 112 10.48 8.63 8.10
N ALA A 113 11.39 8.06 8.91
CA ALA A 113 12.51 8.82 9.45
C ALA A 113 13.45 9.31 8.33
N ALA A 114 13.68 8.52 7.28
CA ALA A 114 14.49 8.92 6.13
C ALA A 114 13.85 10.08 5.36
N LEU A 115 12.52 10.02 5.14
CA LEU A 115 11.76 11.11 4.52
C LEU A 115 11.85 12.39 5.36
N ILE A 116 11.58 12.31 6.67
CA ILE A 116 11.65 13.45 7.59
C ILE A 116 13.07 14.06 7.66
N ASN A 117 14.10 13.27 7.37
CA ASN A 117 15.49 13.75 7.27
C ASN A 117 15.86 14.24 5.86
N GLY A 118 14.96 14.21 4.90
CA GLY A 118 15.18 14.65 3.51
C GLY A 118 16.21 13.79 2.77
N THR A 119 16.32 12.50 3.08
CA THR A 119 17.27 11.57 2.47
C THR A 119 16.64 10.64 1.44
N VAL A 120 15.31 10.63 1.35
CA VAL A 120 14.53 9.91 0.35
C VAL A 120 13.38 10.77 -0.15
N ASP A 121 12.88 10.47 -1.34
CA ASP A 121 11.78 11.19 -1.98
C ASP A 121 10.43 10.61 -1.56
N PHE A 122 10.37 9.28 -1.39
CA PHE A 122 9.19 8.58 -0.89
C PHE A 122 9.53 7.65 0.29
N ALA A 123 8.64 7.62 1.29
CA ALA A 123 8.67 6.62 2.34
C ALA A 123 7.54 5.61 2.14
N ASN A 124 7.89 4.33 1.93
CA ASN A 124 6.93 3.24 1.91
C ASN A 124 6.53 2.86 3.33
N SER A 125 5.23 2.72 3.57
CA SER A 125 4.71 2.37 4.90
C SER A 125 3.56 1.37 4.84
N SER A 126 3.56 0.45 5.78
CA SER A 126 2.49 -0.52 6.01
C SER A 126 1.71 -0.23 7.31
N ARG A 127 1.70 1.01 7.72
CA ARG A 127 0.89 1.62 8.78
C ARG A 127 0.67 3.10 8.51
N GLY A 128 -0.32 3.70 9.14
CA GLY A 128 -0.44 5.15 9.17
C GLY A 128 0.80 5.81 9.80
N ILE A 129 1.11 7.03 9.37
CA ILE A 129 2.12 7.86 10.04
C ILE A 129 1.63 8.27 11.43
N LYS A 130 2.51 8.30 12.41
CA LYS A 130 2.17 8.65 13.80
C LYS A 130 2.12 10.16 14.01
N ASP A 131 1.31 10.61 14.97
CA ASP A 131 1.20 12.04 15.32
C ASP A 131 2.55 12.67 15.71
N GLU A 132 3.43 11.90 16.37
CA GLU A 132 4.77 12.34 16.70
C GLU A 132 5.68 12.50 15.47
N GLU A 133 5.55 11.62 14.48
CA GLU A 133 6.28 11.68 13.21
C GLU A 133 5.82 12.89 12.38
N ILE A 134 4.50 13.15 12.33
CA ILE A 134 3.94 14.35 11.70
C ILE A 134 4.47 15.61 12.40
N THR A 135 4.43 15.66 13.74
CA THR A 135 4.93 16.79 14.52
C THR A 135 6.41 17.04 14.25
N GLU A 136 7.21 15.98 14.13
CA GLU A 136 8.65 16.10 13.81
C GLU A 136 8.83 16.68 12.40
N ALA A 137 8.10 16.19 11.40
CA ALA A 137 8.14 16.68 10.03
C ALA A 137 7.76 18.16 9.94
N GLU A 138 6.64 18.55 10.56
CA GLU A 138 6.18 19.95 10.64
C GLU A 138 7.23 20.86 11.29
N SER A 139 7.94 20.40 12.34
CA SER A 139 9.00 21.16 12.99
C SER A 139 10.18 21.46 12.06
N LYS A 140 10.35 20.65 11.01
CA LYS A 140 11.36 20.82 9.96
C LYS A 140 10.84 21.58 8.74
N GLY A 141 9.57 21.98 8.77
CA GLY A 141 8.90 22.73 7.69
C GLY A 141 8.40 21.87 6.54
N MET A 142 8.26 20.55 6.77
CA MET A 142 7.74 19.59 5.79
C MET A 142 6.22 19.51 5.89
N ASP A 143 5.58 19.20 4.77
CA ASP A 143 4.15 18.96 4.63
C ASP A 143 3.93 17.52 4.14
N ILE A 144 3.77 16.58 5.07
CA ILE A 144 3.68 15.16 4.72
C ILE A 144 2.33 14.86 4.04
N VAL A 145 2.41 14.35 2.82
CA VAL A 145 1.27 13.89 2.04
C VAL A 145 1.21 12.37 2.03
N GLU A 146 0.02 11.84 2.30
CA GLU A 146 -0.26 10.40 2.34
C GLU A 146 -0.89 9.95 1.02
N HIS A 147 -0.29 8.93 0.39
CA HIS A 147 -0.79 8.29 -0.81
C HIS A 147 -1.09 6.83 -0.50
N SER A 148 -2.36 6.43 -0.48
CA SER A 148 -2.73 5.00 -0.43
C SER A 148 -2.39 4.37 -1.76
N VAL A 149 -1.66 3.24 -1.76
CA VAL A 149 -1.17 2.60 -2.99
C VAL A 149 -1.65 1.15 -3.18
N ALA A 150 -2.06 0.49 -2.09
CA ALA A 150 -2.61 -0.87 -2.11
C ALA A 150 -3.34 -1.17 -0.81
N ILE A 151 -4.00 -2.35 -0.73
CA ILE A 151 -4.53 -2.92 0.50
C ILE A 151 -3.83 -4.25 0.78
N ASP A 152 -3.58 -4.55 2.04
CA ASP A 152 -2.92 -5.77 2.51
C ASP A 152 -3.75 -6.44 3.60
N GLY A 153 -3.75 -7.78 3.62
CA GLY A 153 -4.19 -8.58 4.75
C GLY A 153 -2.97 -9.15 5.46
N ILE A 154 -2.90 -9.01 6.78
CA ILE A 154 -1.82 -9.64 7.55
C ILE A 154 -2.21 -11.09 7.84
N ALA A 155 -1.67 -12.02 7.05
CA ALA A 155 -1.90 -13.44 7.22
C ALA A 155 -1.19 -13.97 8.48
N VAL A 156 -1.95 -14.60 9.37
CA VAL A 156 -1.39 -15.41 10.46
C VAL A 156 -0.98 -16.76 9.90
N VAL A 157 0.28 -17.12 10.10
CA VAL A 157 0.86 -18.32 9.50
C VAL A 157 1.47 -19.26 10.53
N VAL A 158 1.29 -20.55 10.28
CA VAL A 158 1.90 -21.65 11.04
C VAL A 158 2.53 -22.65 10.09
N ASN A 159 3.34 -23.57 10.63
CA ASN A 159 3.86 -24.69 9.83
C ASN A 159 2.71 -25.55 9.30
N PRO A 160 2.78 -26.10 8.05
CA PRO A 160 1.76 -26.98 7.48
C PRO A 160 1.43 -28.21 8.33
N ALA A 161 2.39 -28.71 9.12
CA ALA A 161 2.18 -29.83 10.07
C ALA A 161 1.37 -29.43 11.32
N ASN A 162 1.22 -28.15 11.62
CA ASN A 162 0.44 -27.67 12.75
C ASN A 162 -1.06 -27.95 12.54
N GLY A 163 -1.74 -28.54 13.53
CA GLY A 163 -3.14 -28.93 13.45
C GLY A 163 -4.14 -27.78 13.55
N VAL A 164 -3.72 -26.60 14.08
CA VAL A 164 -4.60 -25.45 14.29
C VAL A 164 -4.92 -24.78 12.95
N SER A 165 -6.21 -24.50 12.70
CA SER A 165 -6.68 -23.91 11.43
C SER A 165 -7.48 -22.63 11.62
N ASP A 166 -7.90 -22.33 12.85
CA ASP A 166 -8.67 -21.14 13.19
C ASP A 166 -8.30 -20.68 14.59
N LEU A 167 -8.18 -19.39 14.78
CA LEU A 167 -7.96 -18.73 16.07
C LEU A 167 -8.88 -17.51 16.15
N SER A 168 -9.52 -17.28 17.27
CA SER A 168 -10.15 -15.99 17.51
C SER A 168 -9.10 -14.88 17.65
N LEU A 169 -9.48 -13.65 17.35
CA LEU A 169 -8.62 -12.47 17.53
C LEU A 169 -8.13 -12.37 18.99
N ASP A 170 -8.99 -12.71 19.96
CA ASP A 170 -8.64 -12.74 21.40
C ASP A 170 -7.60 -13.82 21.74
N GLU A 171 -7.73 -15.05 21.20
CA GLU A 171 -6.74 -16.12 21.38
C GLU A 171 -5.41 -15.72 20.74
N LEU A 172 -5.46 -15.15 19.54
CA LEU A 172 -4.27 -14.66 18.85
C LEU A 172 -3.54 -13.60 19.68
N GLY A 173 -4.28 -12.62 20.21
CA GLY A 173 -3.71 -11.62 21.13
C GLY A 173 -3.08 -12.24 22.37
N LYS A 174 -3.75 -13.21 23.01
CA LYS A 174 -3.22 -13.93 24.19
C LYS A 174 -1.97 -14.73 23.86
N ILE A 175 -1.90 -15.33 22.68
CA ILE A 175 -0.70 -16.05 22.21
C ILE A 175 0.47 -15.08 22.11
N PHE A 176 0.29 -13.95 21.38
CA PHE A 176 1.38 -13.00 21.18
C PHE A 176 1.77 -12.21 22.43
N ARG A 177 0.91 -12.13 23.45
CA ARG A 177 1.26 -11.61 24.78
C ARG A 177 1.89 -12.67 25.71
N GLY A 178 1.92 -13.96 25.29
CA GLY A 178 2.46 -15.06 26.10
C GLY A 178 1.54 -15.51 27.24
N GLU A 179 0.25 -15.21 27.17
CA GLU A 179 -0.78 -15.70 28.10
C GLU A 179 -1.20 -17.13 27.74
N ILE A 180 -1.19 -17.47 26.45
CA ILE A 180 -1.32 -18.83 25.92
C ILE A 180 0.04 -19.23 25.35
N THR A 181 0.67 -20.26 25.91
CA THR A 181 2.03 -20.68 25.56
C THR A 181 2.11 -22.11 25.03
N ASN A 182 1.00 -22.81 24.94
CA ASN A 182 0.97 -24.17 24.46
C ASN A 182 -0.17 -24.38 23.46
N TRP A 183 0.12 -25.01 22.34
CA TRP A 183 -0.84 -25.26 21.27
C TRP A 183 -2.08 -26.04 21.70
N LYS A 184 -1.97 -26.92 22.73
CA LYS A 184 -3.13 -27.69 23.27
C LYS A 184 -4.22 -26.78 23.83
N ASP A 185 -3.88 -25.58 24.29
CA ASP A 185 -4.83 -24.65 24.90
C ASP A 185 -5.75 -24.00 23.85
N VAL A 186 -5.39 -24.15 22.57
CA VAL A 186 -6.16 -23.69 21.39
C VAL A 186 -6.46 -24.84 20.42
N GLY A 187 -6.53 -26.07 20.92
CA GLY A 187 -6.96 -27.24 20.13
C GLY A 187 -5.87 -27.93 19.31
N GLY A 188 -4.62 -27.51 19.46
CA GLY A 188 -3.47 -28.13 18.80
C GLY A 188 -2.83 -29.27 19.62
N VAL A 189 -1.63 -29.67 19.23
CA VAL A 189 -0.83 -30.70 19.94
C VAL A 189 -0.23 -30.16 21.24
N ASP A 190 0.18 -31.03 22.15
CA ASP A 190 0.88 -30.63 23.40
C ASP A 190 2.34 -30.23 23.04
N ALA A 191 2.53 -28.99 22.63
CA ALA A 191 3.83 -28.39 22.28
C ALA A 191 3.84 -26.91 22.65
N GLU A 192 4.99 -26.41 23.10
CA GLU A 192 5.20 -24.98 23.39
C GLU A 192 5.16 -24.16 22.11
N ILE A 193 4.45 -23.05 22.13
CA ILE A 193 4.33 -22.13 20.99
C ILE A 193 5.64 -21.33 20.83
N VAL A 194 6.18 -21.31 19.61
CA VAL A 194 7.32 -20.46 19.24
C VAL A 194 6.81 -19.21 18.53
N LEU A 195 6.91 -18.06 19.21
CA LEU A 195 6.43 -16.79 18.71
C LEU A 195 7.47 -16.13 17.79
N LEU A 196 7.03 -15.80 16.58
CA LEU A 196 7.82 -15.11 15.58
C LEU A 196 7.16 -13.77 15.27
N SER A 197 7.87 -12.68 15.50
CA SER A 197 7.39 -11.32 15.29
C SER A 197 8.37 -10.53 14.45
N ARG A 198 7.93 -9.40 13.92
CA ARG A 198 8.79 -8.44 13.25
C ARG A 198 9.51 -7.57 14.28
N ASP A 199 10.57 -6.92 13.88
CA ASP A 199 11.23 -5.91 14.70
C ASP A 199 10.39 -4.62 14.82
N SER A 200 10.75 -3.75 15.76
CA SER A 200 9.97 -2.54 16.08
C SER A 200 10.04 -1.42 15.01
N SER A 201 10.93 -1.53 14.02
CA SER A 201 10.93 -0.61 12.87
C SER A 201 9.86 -0.97 11.84
N SER A 202 9.32 -2.18 11.92
CA SER A 202 8.32 -2.71 11.00
C SER A 202 6.94 -2.09 11.24
N GLY A 203 6.34 -1.50 10.19
CA GLY A 203 4.95 -1.07 10.23
C GLY A 203 3.97 -2.23 10.46
N THR A 204 4.33 -3.44 10.01
CA THR A 204 3.53 -4.64 10.27
C THR A 204 3.56 -5.03 11.75
N TYR A 205 4.71 -4.87 12.44
CA TYR A 205 4.80 -5.05 13.88
C TYR A 205 3.88 -4.07 14.63
N GLU A 206 3.93 -2.80 14.29
CA GLU A 206 3.13 -1.76 14.93
C GLU A 206 1.62 -2.00 14.69
N PHE A 207 1.22 -2.18 13.44
CA PHE A 207 -0.19 -2.43 13.11
C PHE A 207 -0.74 -3.71 13.76
N PHE A 208 0.04 -4.80 13.79
CA PHE A 208 -0.35 -6.03 14.46
C PHE A 208 -0.41 -5.84 15.98
N LYS A 209 0.46 -5.00 16.56
CA LYS A 209 0.39 -4.62 17.97
C LYS A 209 -0.93 -3.92 18.28
N GLU A 210 -1.27 -2.90 17.53
CA GLU A 210 -2.50 -2.11 17.70
C GLU A 210 -3.76 -2.96 17.53
N THR A 211 -3.79 -3.82 16.50
CA THR A 211 -5.00 -4.56 16.13
C THR A 211 -5.19 -5.84 16.95
N VAL A 212 -4.10 -6.55 17.29
CA VAL A 212 -4.15 -7.91 17.87
C VAL A 212 -3.63 -7.96 19.30
N VAL A 213 -2.46 -7.38 19.56
CA VAL A 213 -1.84 -7.44 20.89
C VAL A 213 -2.55 -6.49 21.86
N GLY A 214 -2.86 -5.29 21.40
CA GLY A 214 -3.48 -4.18 22.13
C GLY A 214 -2.47 -3.04 22.37
N ASP A 215 -2.90 -1.77 22.17
CA ASP A 215 -2.05 -0.58 22.22
C ASP A 215 -1.21 -0.44 23.49
N ASP A 216 -1.83 -0.67 24.63
CA ASP A 216 -1.21 -0.54 25.95
C ASP A 216 -0.50 -1.82 26.42
N LEU A 217 -0.45 -2.86 25.57
CA LEU A 217 0.09 -4.17 25.91
C LEU A 217 1.36 -4.45 25.09
N GLU A 218 2.16 -5.41 25.58
CA GLU A 218 3.43 -5.74 24.96
C GLU A 218 3.44 -7.18 24.43
N TYR A 219 4.20 -7.41 23.37
CA TYR A 219 4.53 -8.76 22.95
C TYR A 219 5.23 -9.52 24.05
N ALA A 220 5.03 -10.82 24.09
CA ALA A 220 5.77 -11.70 24.99
C ALA A 220 7.29 -11.51 24.82
N ALA A 221 8.01 -11.44 25.94
CA ALA A 221 9.48 -11.31 25.89
C ALA A 221 10.18 -12.50 25.21
N SER A 222 9.47 -13.63 25.04
CA SER A 222 9.95 -14.80 24.30
C SER A 222 9.81 -14.70 22.79
N ALA A 223 9.11 -13.68 22.26
CA ALA A 223 8.95 -13.51 20.83
C ALA A 223 10.29 -13.24 20.16
N LYS A 224 10.61 -14.03 19.14
CA LYS A 224 11.78 -13.81 18.30
C LYS A 224 11.48 -12.69 17.29
N LEU A 225 12.28 -11.66 17.29
CA LEU A 225 12.14 -10.53 16.38
C LEU A 225 12.94 -10.78 15.10
N LEU A 226 12.28 -10.70 13.95
CA LEU A 226 12.85 -10.99 12.64
C LEU A 226 12.72 -9.76 11.71
N PRO A 227 13.70 -9.53 10.82
CA PRO A 227 13.78 -8.28 10.05
C PRO A 227 12.79 -8.18 8.90
N SER A 228 12.27 -9.31 8.37
CA SER A 228 11.48 -9.33 7.15
C SER A 228 10.30 -10.29 7.18
N ASN A 229 9.30 -10.09 6.31
CA ASN A 229 8.21 -11.05 6.11
C ASN A 229 8.75 -12.40 5.64
N GLN A 230 9.74 -12.40 4.73
CA GLN A 230 10.38 -13.63 4.26
C GLN A 230 11.03 -14.41 5.40
N ALA A 231 11.75 -13.74 6.30
CA ALA A 231 12.38 -14.39 7.45
C ALA A 231 11.35 -15.02 8.40
N ILE A 232 10.17 -14.41 8.58
CA ILE A 232 9.05 -15.02 9.32
C ILE A 232 8.56 -16.27 8.61
N ALA A 233 8.29 -16.20 7.29
CA ALA A 233 7.80 -17.33 6.51
C ALA A 233 8.78 -18.51 6.56
N ASP A 234 10.08 -18.26 6.38
CA ASP A 234 11.13 -19.26 6.41
C ASP A 234 11.23 -19.97 7.78
N GLU A 235 11.19 -19.19 8.88
CA GLU A 235 11.27 -19.74 10.23
C GLU A 235 10.00 -20.53 10.60
N VAL A 236 8.81 -20.07 10.19
CA VAL A 236 7.55 -20.82 10.34
C VAL A 236 7.60 -22.13 9.57
N ALA A 237 8.06 -22.10 8.33
CA ALA A 237 8.20 -23.30 7.49
C ALA A 237 9.17 -24.34 8.14
N ALA A 238 10.22 -23.87 8.79
CA ALA A 238 11.21 -24.71 9.45
C ALA A 238 10.81 -25.20 10.85
N ASN A 239 9.76 -24.65 11.48
CA ASN A 239 9.42 -24.92 12.87
C ASN A 239 7.94 -25.32 13.03
N GLU A 240 7.67 -26.60 13.32
CA GLU A 240 6.31 -27.14 13.48
C GLU A 240 5.50 -26.46 14.61
N ALA A 241 6.19 -25.88 15.60
CA ALA A 241 5.56 -25.16 16.72
C ALA A 241 5.49 -23.64 16.50
N GLY A 242 5.98 -23.14 15.36
CA GLY A 242 6.03 -21.73 15.03
C GLY A 242 4.68 -21.12 14.68
N ILE A 243 4.48 -19.87 15.12
CA ILE A 243 3.42 -18.98 14.66
C ILE A 243 4.04 -17.62 14.35
N GLY A 244 3.62 -17.02 13.25
CA GLY A 244 4.05 -15.70 12.84
C GLY A 244 2.95 -14.97 12.05
N TYR A 245 3.26 -13.79 11.59
CA TYR A 245 2.38 -12.98 10.74
C TYR A 245 3.16 -12.31 9.62
N ILE A 246 2.59 -12.31 8.43
CA ILE A 246 3.20 -11.79 7.20
C ILE A 246 2.14 -11.09 6.34
N GLY A 247 2.55 -10.17 5.47
CA GLY A 247 1.67 -9.65 4.42
C GLY A 247 1.26 -10.73 3.42
N LEU A 248 0.09 -10.57 2.80
CA LEU A 248 -0.47 -11.54 1.84
C LEU A 248 0.51 -11.88 0.71
N GLY A 249 1.24 -10.91 0.17
CA GLY A 249 2.23 -11.10 -0.89
C GLY A 249 3.42 -12.00 -0.52
N TYR A 250 3.55 -12.41 0.75
CA TYR A 250 4.60 -13.32 1.23
C TYR A 250 4.10 -14.71 1.58
N VAL A 251 2.81 -15.00 1.35
CA VAL A 251 2.24 -16.32 1.60
C VAL A 251 2.70 -17.29 0.52
N THR A 252 3.36 -18.37 0.93
CA THR A 252 3.84 -19.43 0.04
C THR A 252 3.23 -20.78 0.45
N PRO A 253 3.32 -21.82 -0.41
CA PRO A 253 2.87 -23.17 -0.07
C PRO A 253 3.62 -23.80 1.13
N ASP A 254 4.75 -23.24 1.55
CA ASP A 254 5.56 -23.75 2.65
C ASP A 254 5.03 -23.35 4.03
N VAL A 255 4.04 -22.45 4.08
CA VAL A 255 3.33 -22.04 5.30
C VAL A 255 1.84 -22.31 5.18
N LYS A 256 1.17 -22.50 6.31
CA LYS A 256 -0.29 -22.63 6.39
C LYS A 256 -0.90 -21.37 6.99
N VAL A 257 -1.81 -20.73 6.27
CA VAL A 257 -2.62 -19.61 6.78
C VAL A 257 -3.65 -20.16 7.76
N VAL A 258 -3.75 -19.51 8.92
CA VAL A 258 -4.75 -19.75 9.95
C VAL A 258 -5.86 -18.73 9.79
N ALA A 259 -7.12 -19.19 9.83
CA ALA A 259 -8.27 -18.28 9.87
C ALA A 259 -8.27 -17.46 11.17
N VAL A 260 -8.74 -16.24 11.10
CA VAL A 260 -8.97 -15.37 12.27
C VAL A 260 -10.46 -15.09 12.37
N ASP A 261 -11.08 -15.46 13.49
CA ASP A 261 -12.53 -15.41 13.68
C ASP A 261 -13.32 -16.09 12.53
N GLY A 262 -12.80 -17.23 12.05
CA GLY A 262 -13.39 -18.02 10.96
C GLY A 262 -13.15 -17.48 9.55
N VAL A 263 -12.41 -16.37 9.37
CA VAL A 263 -12.09 -15.78 8.07
C VAL A 263 -10.62 -16.03 7.73
N VAL A 264 -10.36 -16.60 6.54
CA VAL A 264 -9.00 -16.82 6.01
C VAL A 264 -8.53 -15.56 5.32
N ALA A 265 -7.30 -15.13 5.60
CA ALA A 265 -6.67 -14.03 4.87
C ALA A 265 -6.53 -14.38 3.38
N SER A 266 -7.06 -13.55 2.52
CA SER A 266 -6.96 -13.64 1.06
C SER A 266 -7.14 -12.25 0.44
N VAL A 267 -6.80 -12.11 -0.84
CA VAL A 267 -7.06 -10.88 -1.60
C VAL A 267 -8.55 -10.52 -1.54
N GLU A 268 -9.45 -11.49 -1.70
CA GLU A 268 -10.91 -11.27 -1.66
C GLU A 268 -11.38 -10.77 -0.28
N THR A 269 -10.98 -11.45 0.81
CA THR A 269 -11.43 -11.12 2.17
C THR A 269 -10.78 -9.85 2.72
N ALA A 270 -9.60 -9.48 2.23
CA ALA A 270 -9.00 -8.19 2.53
C ALA A 270 -9.67 -7.05 1.74
N ALA A 271 -10.04 -7.30 0.47
CA ALA A 271 -10.72 -6.32 -0.37
C ALA A 271 -12.12 -5.94 0.12
N ASP A 272 -12.92 -6.93 0.55
CA ASP A 272 -14.28 -6.72 1.04
C ASP A 272 -14.35 -6.32 2.53
N GLY A 273 -13.19 -6.28 3.22
CA GLY A 273 -13.07 -5.90 4.63
C GLY A 273 -13.60 -6.96 5.61
N SER A 274 -13.87 -8.19 5.17
CA SER A 274 -14.30 -9.29 6.05
C SER A 274 -13.16 -9.87 6.88
N TYR A 275 -11.91 -9.79 6.40
CA TYR A 275 -10.75 -10.21 7.18
C TYR A 275 -10.36 -9.15 8.22
N PRO A 276 -10.31 -9.48 9.53
CA PRO A 276 -10.19 -8.47 10.59
C PRO A 276 -8.83 -7.77 10.66
N ILE A 277 -7.78 -8.32 10.03
CA ILE A 277 -6.42 -7.77 10.08
C ILE A 277 -6.02 -7.28 8.68
N SER A 278 -6.83 -6.37 8.11
CA SER A 278 -6.60 -5.72 6.82
C SER A 278 -6.25 -4.24 7.01
N ARG A 279 -5.43 -3.70 6.10
CA ARG A 279 -4.95 -2.32 6.17
C ARG A 279 -4.64 -1.75 4.79
N TYR A 280 -4.58 -0.43 4.69
CA TYR A 280 -3.93 0.23 3.56
C TYR A 280 -2.40 0.17 3.65
N LEU A 281 -1.78 0.17 2.48
CA LEU A 281 -0.35 0.40 2.29
C LEU A 281 -0.15 1.78 1.68
N TYR A 282 0.87 2.48 2.12
CA TYR A 282 1.06 3.90 1.84
C TYR A 282 2.44 4.20 1.26
N MET A 283 2.49 5.24 0.44
CA MET A 283 3.67 6.03 0.16
C MET A 283 3.48 7.42 0.75
N TYR A 284 4.50 7.97 1.39
CA TYR A 284 4.52 9.34 1.93
C TYR A 284 5.53 10.17 1.17
N SER A 285 5.21 11.45 0.92
CA SER A 285 6.08 12.44 0.30
C SER A 285 6.09 13.75 1.11
N ASP A 286 7.07 14.63 0.85
CA ASP A 286 7.07 16.02 1.33
C ASP A 286 6.42 16.92 0.29
N GLY A 287 5.20 17.35 0.54
CA GLY A 287 4.34 18.03 -0.42
C GLY A 287 3.76 17.11 -1.48
N GLU A 288 2.90 17.67 -2.34
CA GLU A 288 2.40 16.96 -3.52
C GLU A 288 3.57 16.66 -4.48
N PRO A 289 3.71 15.42 -4.98
CA PRO A 289 4.75 15.07 -5.93
C PRO A 289 4.67 15.88 -7.21
N GLU A 290 5.82 16.29 -7.75
CA GLU A 290 5.93 17.02 -9.01
C GLU A 290 6.89 16.31 -9.98
N GLY A 291 6.80 16.59 -11.27
CA GLY A 291 7.70 16.08 -12.30
C GLY A 291 7.72 14.53 -12.34
N VAL A 292 8.91 13.94 -12.29
CA VAL A 292 9.10 12.49 -12.36
C VAL A 292 8.48 11.75 -11.18
N MET A 293 8.43 12.36 -9.99
CA MET A 293 7.79 11.78 -8.81
C MET A 293 6.27 11.69 -9.01
N ALA A 294 5.63 12.74 -9.55
CA ALA A 294 4.20 12.71 -9.87
C ALA A 294 3.89 11.64 -10.92
N ALA A 295 4.68 11.60 -12.00
CA ALA A 295 4.51 10.61 -13.05
C ALA A 295 4.64 9.17 -12.55
N TYR A 296 5.59 8.90 -11.65
CA TYR A 296 5.77 7.59 -11.03
C TYR A 296 4.59 7.21 -10.14
N LEU A 297 4.14 8.13 -9.29
CA LEU A 297 2.98 7.88 -8.41
C LEU A 297 1.69 7.68 -9.22
N ASP A 298 1.44 8.51 -10.24
CA ASP A 298 0.28 8.37 -11.13
C ASP A 298 0.30 7.02 -11.87
N TRP A 299 1.48 6.57 -12.31
CA TRP A 299 1.67 5.27 -12.94
C TRP A 299 1.39 4.11 -11.95
N ILE A 300 1.87 4.20 -10.71
CA ILE A 300 1.57 3.21 -9.64
C ILE A 300 0.06 3.11 -9.41
N LEU A 301 -0.63 4.25 -9.37
CA LEU A 301 -2.08 4.32 -9.15
C LEU A 301 -2.89 3.98 -10.41
N GLY A 302 -2.24 3.93 -11.57
CA GLY A 302 -2.81 3.53 -12.85
C GLY A 302 -3.00 2.02 -13.00
N ALA A 303 -3.57 1.61 -14.15
CA ALA A 303 -3.93 0.21 -14.38
C ALA A 303 -2.72 -0.74 -14.33
N GLU A 304 -1.57 -0.32 -14.83
CA GLU A 304 -0.34 -1.12 -14.90
C GLU A 304 0.27 -1.30 -13.51
N GLY A 305 0.39 -0.23 -12.74
CA GLY A 305 0.88 -0.31 -11.35
C GLY A 305 -0.04 -1.13 -10.45
N GLN A 306 -1.36 -1.01 -10.62
CA GLN A 306 -2.33 -1.77 -9.83
C GLN A 306 -2.42 -3.24 -10.28
N GLN A 307 -2.09 -3.57 -11.53
CA GLN A 307 -1.93 -4.96 -11.95
C GLN A 307 -0.75 -5.63 -11.23
N LEU A 308 0.37 -4.92 -11.05
CA LEU A 308 1.50 -5.44 -10.28
C LEU A 308 1.16 -5.62 -8.79
N VAL A 309 0.26 -4.81 -8.22
CA VAL A 309 -0.28 -5.04 -6.86
C VAL A 309 -0.96 -6.41 -6.77
N GLU A 310 -1.80 -6.75 -7.75
CA GLU A 310 -2.49 -8.05 -7.81
C GLU A 310 -1.50 -9.20 -8.05
N ASP A 311 -0.56 -9.03 -8.98
CA ASP A 311 0.44 -10.05 -9.32
C ASP A 311 1.35 -10.38 -8.13
N GLU A 312 1.67 -9.40 -7.27
CA GLU A 312 2.43 -9.56 -6.03
C GLU A 312 1.57 -10.05 -4.84
N GLY A 313 0.29 -10.36 -5.07
CA GLY A 313 -0.61 -10.97 -4.09
C GLY A 313 -1.22 -9.99 -3.08
N PHE A 314 -1.19 -8.69 -3.35
CA PHE A 314 -1.89 -7.66 -2.61
C PHE A 314 -3.23 -7.32 -3.26
N VAL A 315 -4.01 -6.44 -2.64
CA VAL A 315 -5.30 -5.99 -3.14
C VAL A 315 -5.14 -4.64 -3.84
N PRO A 316 -5.48 -4.55 -5.15
CA PRO A 316 -5.51 -3.27 -5.85
C PRO A 316 -6.52 -2.30 -5.21
N LEU A 317 -6.25 -1.01 -5.38
CA LEU A 317 -7.22 0.04 -5.03
C LEU A 317 -8.43 0.00 -5.97
N PRO A 318 -9.64 0.37 -5.49
CA PRO A 318 -10.87 0.33 -6.27
C PRO A 318 -10.93 1.39 -7.39
#